data_bd57dc3f71472aee55be24ccc375430a
#
_entry.id   bd57dc3f71472aee55be24ccc375430a
#
_cell.length_a   1.000
_cell.length_b   1.000
_cell.length_c   1.000
_cell.angle_alpha   90.00
_cell.angle_beta   90.00
_cell.angle_gamma   90.00
#
_symmetry.space_group_name_H-M   'P 1'
#
loop_
_entity.id
_entity.type
_entity.pdbx_description
1 polymer ?
#
loop_
_entity_poly.entity_id
_entity_poly.type
_entity_poly.pdbx_seq_one_letter_code
_entity_poly.pdbx_strand_id
1 'polypeptide(L)'
;MPQSILRQYWGYDNFRPLQREIIDSVLAGHDTLGLLPTGGGKSITFQVPALLLPGLTIVVTPLISLMKDQVDNLRERDITAVHFHSGLTRREVELGLTRCRLGKAKLAYVSPERLQNDNFIAELRAMRVSLIVVDEAHCISQWGYDFRPSYLKVAALRGIVGENVPVLALTASATPEVTADIMRCLHFREPRVFARSFNRDNLSYIVRYADFKEEILLRVLRATSGCAIVYVRSRRRCREIAQLLVREGISADYYHAGLDPEEKELRQNAWKADEIRVIVATNAFGMGIDKPDVRTVIHHDLPSSLEEYYQEAGRAGRDGKESFAVVIASPRDKATLTRRLSESFPEKDFIRRVYELTGNFLDVAVGSGYGQLYEFNLEQFCHTYSLPPVPTRSALHLLTRAGYLEYIEETTSSSRLMVTMRKDELYDLDLTPEAEDVFQCVLRTYTGLFADYVKISELTIARSTVRSTEEVYQALLYLSRIHAIHYIPRRTTPYIYYTTSRELPKYVTLPLAVYEHQRERMSRRLEAMKEFVFSASECRVRGMLRYFGEKDAGECGKCDVCRAARRREATRSGAERQEMRKSIIYRVSQPGGTTVESLVGDLRGSREEIVAEIRRLADSGEIILDGTTLRSGKE
;
A
#
# COMPACT_ATOMS: atom_id res chain seq x y z
N MET A 1 -0.10 -27.36 21.89
CA MET A 1 -1.00 -26.24 22.20
C MET A 1 -0.46 -24.95 21.58
N PRO A 2 -1.25 -24.03 21.03
CA PRO A 2 -0.73 -22.82 20.37
C PRO A 2 0.21 -21.98 21.24
N GLN A 3 -0.06 -21.87 22.54
CA GLN A 3 0.75 -21.12 23.50
C GLN A 3 2.18 -21.68 23.67
N SER A 4 2.34 -23.01 23.67
CA SER A 4 3.67 -23.64 23.78
C SER A 4 4.51 -23.37 22.54
N ILE A 5 3.90 -23.38 21.35
CA ILE A 5 4.56 -23.04 20.09
C ILE A 5 5.01 -21.57 20.09
N LEU A 6 4.11 -20.64 20.53
CA LEU A 6 4.46 -19.23 20.62
C LEU A 6 5.68 -19.00 21.54
N ARG A 7 5.68 -19.62 22.71
CA ARG A 7 6.81 -19.51 23.66
C ARG A 7 8.08 -20.12 23.11
N GLN A 8 7.99 -21.30 22.52
CA GLN A 8 9.15 -22.05 22.01
C GLN A 8 9.89 -21.31 20.88
N TYR A 9 9.16 -20.80 19.88
CA TYR A 9 9.75 -20.24 18.67
C TYR A 9 9.88 -18.72 18.67
N TRP A 10 9.03 -18.00 19.41
CA TRP A 10 9.04 -16.53 19.45
C TRP A 10 9.39 -15.94 20.81
N GLY A 11 9.44 -16.75 21.88
CA GLY A 11 9.75 -16.28 23.24
C GLY A 11 8.65 -15.44 23.89
N TYR A 12 7.43 -15.42 23.34
CA TYR A 12 6.33 -14.65 23.88
C TYR A 12 5.43 -15.52 24.78
N ASP A 13 5.10 -15.01 25.95
CA ASP A 13 4.22 -15.71 26.89
C ASP A 13 2.75 -15.62 26.51
N ASN A 14 2.32 -14.52 25.87
CA ASN A 14 0.93 -14.26 25.54
C ASN A 14 0.74 -13.82 24.09
N PHE A 15 -0.38 -14.22 23.51
CA PHE A 15 -0.84 -13.69 22.24
C PHE A 15 -1.29 -12.24 22.37
N ARG A 16 -1.13 -11.46 21.33
CA ARG A 16 -1.77 -10.16 21.20
C ARG A 16 -3.28 -10.34 21.02
N PRO A 17 -4.10 -9.32 21.33
CA PRO A 17 -5.55 -9.39 21.15
C PRO A 17 -5.96 -9.89 19.77
N LEU A 18 -6.93 -10.80 19.71
CA LEU A 18 -7.48 -11.50 18.55
C LEU A 18 -6.55 -12.51 17.85
N GLN A 19 -5.25 -12.56 18.18
CA GLN A 19 -4.37 -13.56 17.56
C GLN A 19 -4.81 -14.99 17.95
N ARG A 20 -5.17 -15.20 19.23
CA ARG A 20 -5.58 -16.51 19.72
C ARG A 20 -6.87 -16.96 19.10
N GLU A 21 -7.85 -16.08 19.02
CA GLU A 21 -9.16 -16.35 18.44
C GLU A 21 -9.07 -16.71 16.96
N ILE A 22 -8.22 -15.99 16.20
CA ILE A 22 -7.95 -16.30 14.79
C ILE A 22 -7.28 -17.69 14.66
N ILE A 23 -6.28 -17.98 15.48
CA ILE A 23 -5.58 -19.26 15.49
C ILE A 23 -6.54 -20.40 15.78
N ASP A 24 -7.39 -20.28 16.81
CA ASP A 24 -8.34 -21.31 17.19
C ASP A 24 -9.42 -21.52 16.11
N SER A 25 -9.87 -20.45 15.44
CA SER A 25 -10.79 -20.52 14.31
C SER A 25 -10.18 -21.29 13.12
N VAL A 26 -8.93 -21.00 12.78
CA VAL A 26 -8.20 -21.71 11.70
C VAL A 26 -7.99 -23.19 12.05
N LEU A 27 -7.59 -23.50 13.28
CA LEU A 27 -7.39 -24.88 13.74
C LEU A 27 -8.69 -25.67 13.80
N ALA A 28 -9.83 -25.00 14.00
CA ALA A 28 -11.16 -25.60 13.90
C ALA A 28 -11.62 -25.83 12.46
N GLY A 29 -10.86 -25.39 11.44
CA GLY A 29 -11.16 -25.58 10.03
C GLY A 29 -12.09 -24.52 9.41
N HIS A 30 -12.33 -23.40 10.09
CA HIS A 30 -13.18 -22.32 9.58
C HIS A 30 -12.42 -21.39 8.62
N ASP A 31 -13.10 -20.93 7.58
CA ASP A 31 -12.64 -19.83 6.77
C ASP A 31 -12.62 -18.54 7.60
N THR A 32 -11.48 -17.92 7.70
CA THR A 32 -11.24 -16.86 8.68
C THR A 32 -10.70 -15.59 8.01
N LEU A 33 -11.31 -14.45 8.32
CA LEU A 33 -10.80 -13.13 7.93
C LEU A 33 -10.31 -12.38 9.16
N GLY A 34 -9.02 -12.03 9.17
CA GLY A 34 -8.39 -11.23 10.21
C GLY A 34 -8.11 -9.80 9.74
N LEU A 35 -8.82 -8.83 10.32
CA LEU A 35 -8.59 -7.40 10.14
C LEU A 35 -7.74 -6.91 11.31
N LEU A 36 -6.42 -6.92 11.12
CA LEU A 36 -5.46 -6.55 12.14
C LEU A 36 -4.64 -5.34 11.69
N PRO A 37 -4.49 -4.30 12.52
CA PRO A 37 -3.72 -3.11 12.15
C PRO A 37 -2.27 -3.45 11.81
N THR A 38 -1.58 -2.53 11.13
CA THR A 38 -0.14 -2.63 10.89
C THR A 38 0.61 -2.77 12.22
N GLY A 39 1.55 -3.72 12.30
CA GLY A 39 2.23 -4.06 13.57
C GLY A 39 1.39 -4.91 14.53
N GLY A 40 0.18 -5.32 14.17
CA GLY A 40 -0.70 -6.19 14.97
C GLY A 40 -0.23 -7.64 15.10
N GLY A 41 0.87 -8.02 14.44
CA GLY A 41 1.43 -9.38 14.49
C GLY A 41 0.66 -10.39 13.65
N LYS A 42 0.21 -9.99 12.46
CA LYS A 42 -0.52 -10.86 11.49
C LYS A 42 0.19 -12.19 11.23
N SER A 43 1.51 -12.19 11.08
CA SER A 43 2.28 -13.40 10.73
C SER A 43 2.12 -14.53 11.75
N ILE A 44 2.05 -14.23 13.03
CA ILE A 44 1.86 -15.21 14.10
C ILE A 44 0.56 -15.99 13.92
N THR A 45 -0.50 -15.34 13.40
CA THR A 45 -1.84 -15.95 13.27
C THR A 45 -1.88 -17.11 12.26
N PHE A 46 -0.90 -17.23 11.37
CA PHE A 46 -0.78 -18.36 10.47
C PHE A 46 0.49 -19.19 10.69
N GLN A 47 1.57 -18.60 11.21
CA GLN A 47 2.80 -19.34 11.47
C GLN A 47 2.63 -20.35 12.61
N VAL A 48 1.89 -19.99 13.66
CA VAL A 48 1.58 -20.90 14.78
C VAL A 48 0.69 -22.07 14.31
N PRO A 49 -0.44 -21.87 13.62
CA PRO A 49 -1.22 -22.98 13.06
C PRO A 49 -0.43 -23.85 12.09
N ALA A 50 0.44 -23.26 11.24
CA ALA A 50 1.26 -24.01 10.29
C ALA A 50 2.15 -25.07 10.97
N LEU A 51 2.64 -24.78 12.17
CA LEU A 51 3.45 -25.72 12.95
C LEU A 51 2.62 -26.82 13.62
N LEU A 52 1.35 -26.55 13.89
CA LEU A 52 0.43 -27.52 14.54
C LEU A 52 -0.29 -28.39 13.52
N LEU A 53 -0.53 -27.89 12.32
CA LEU A 53 -1.22 -28.64 11.26
C LEU A 53 -0.28 -29.66 10.62
N PRO A 54 -0.83 -30.84 10.19
CA PRO A 54 0.00 -31.94 9.72
C PRO A 54 0.63 -31.73 8.33
N GLY A 55 0.06 -30.87 7.50
CA GLY A 55 0.48 -30.64 6.11
C GLY A 55 1.21 -29.30 5.90
N LEU A 56 1.32 -28.94 4.64
CA LEU A 56 1.92 -27.69 4.18
C LEU A 56 0.93 -26.53 4.35
N THR A 57 1.41 -25.38 4.78
CA THR A 57 0.68 -24.11 4.70
C THR A 57 1.17 -23.31 3.51
N ILE A 58 0.27 -22.97 2.58
CA ILE A 58 0.55 -22.09 1.44
C ILE A 58 0.24 -20.66 1.86
N VAL A 59 1.20 -19.75 1.73
CA VAL A 59 1.03 -18.33 2.03
C VAL A 59 1.16 -17.53 0.74
N VAL A 60 0.06 -16.99 0.24
CA VAL A 60 0.06 -16.11 -0.93
C VAL A 60 0.29 -14.69 -0.46
N THR A 61 1.34 -14.04 -0.98
CA THR A 61 1.71 -12.66 -0.62
C THR A 61 2.25 -11.92 -1.84
N PRO A 62 2.01 -10.59 -1.98
CA PRO A 62 2.26 -9.87 -3.23
C PRO A 62 3.73 -9.44 -3.42
N LEU A 63 4.58 -9.57 -2.41
CA LEU A 63 5.92 -8.97 -2.40
C LEU A 63 7.02 -9.99 -2.16
N ILE A 64 7.96 -10.02 -3.09
CA ILE A 64 9.13 -10.90 -3.04
C ILE A 64 10.03 -10.56 -1.85
N SER A 65 10.25 -9.29 -1.55
CA SER A 65 11.06 -8.86 -0.39
C SER A 65 10.47 -9.34 0.92
N LEU A 66 9.14 -9.19 1.09
CA LEU A 66 8.45 -9.68 2.28
C LEU A 66 8.54 -11.20 2.41
N MET A 67 8.43 -11.96 1.30
CA MET A 67 8.61 -13.41 1.31
C MET A 67 9.99 -13.81 1.82
N LYS A 68 11.05 -13.16 1.32
CA LYS A 68 12.42 -13.40 1.74
C LYS A 68 12.61 -13.12 3.22
N ASP A 69 12.24 -11.91 3.67
CA ASP A 69 12.33 -11.51 5.09
C ASP A 69 11.59 -12.49 6.01
N GLN A 70 10.37 -12.93 5.62
CA GLN A 70 9.58 -13.89 6.40
C GLN A 70 10.24 -15.28 6.45
N VAL A 71 10.74 -15.77 5.32
CA VAL A 71 11.41 -17.08 5.25
C VAL A 71 12.72 -17.08 6.03
N ASP A 72 13.52 -16.02 5.95
CA ASP A 72 14.78 -15.89 6.67
C ASP A 72 14.53 -15.79 8.18
N ASN A 73 13.56 -14.98 8.61
CA ASN A 73 13.13 -14.92 10.02
C ASN A 73 12.63 -16.26 10.59
N LEU A 74 11.98 -17.10 9.76
CA LEU A 74 11.55 -18.44 10.16
C LEU A 74 12.75 -19.40 10.26
N ARG A 75 13.69 -19.31 9.32
CA ARG A 75 14.92 -20.13 9.33
C ARG A 75 15.80 -19.84 10.56
N GLU A 76 15.91 -18.57 10.96
CA GLU A 76 16.60 -18.19 12.21
C GLU A 76 15.98 -18.82 13.45
N ARG A 77 14.73 -19.28 13.38
CA ARG A 77 13.99 -19.98 14.44
C ARG A 77 13.91 -21.51 14.21
N ASP A 78 14.77 -22.06 13.35
CA ASP A 78 14.76 -23.47 12.98
C ASP A 78 13.43 -23.96 12.36
N ILE A 79 12.63 -23.05 11.78
CA ILE A 79 11.40 -23.39 11.06
C ILE A 79 11.70 -23.43 9.56
N THR A 80 11.57 -24.61 8.97
CA THR A 80 11.79 -24.76 7.52
C THR A 80 10.65 -24.18 6.73
N ALA A 81 10.94 -23.07 6.05
CA ALA A 81 10.06 -22.39 5.10
C ALA A 81 10.75 -22.25 3.74
N VAL A 82 9.94 -22.19 2.69
CA VAL A 82 10.40 -21.97 1.31
C VAL A 82 9.61 -20.84 0.68
N HIS A 83 10.15 -20.23 -0.38
CA HIS A 83 9.44 -19.24 -1.17
C HIS A 83 9.51 -19.54 -2.66
N PHE A 84 8.48 -19.14 -3.42
CA PHE A 84 8.35 -19.34 -4.85
C PHE A 84 7.93 -18.03 -5.54
N HIS A 85 8.83 -17.46 -6.35
CA HIS A 85 8.58 -16.25 -7.12
C HIS A 85 9.32 -16.30 -8.47
N SER A 86 9.05 -15.35 -9.35
CA SER A 86 9.59 -15.31 -10.72
C SER A 86 11.11 -15.12 -10.82
N GLY A 87 11.76 -14.68 -9.75
CA GLY A 87 13.21 -14.45 -9.71
C GLY A 87 14.06 -15.67 -9.33
N LEU A 88 13.43 -16.83 -9.04
CA LEU A 88 14.15 -18.04 -8.68
C LEU A 88 14.62 -18.81 -9.92
N THR A 89 15.79 -19.44 -9.80
CA THR A 89 16.29 -20.41 -10.79
C THR A 89 15.45 -21.69 -10.74
N ARG A 90 15.46 -22.47 -11.83
CA ARG A 90 14.79 -23.77 -11.89
C ARG A 90 15.23 -24.70 -10.75
N ARG A 91 16.55 -24.75 -10.47
CA ARG A 91 17.12 -25.59 -9.41
C ARG A 91 16.60 -25.22 -8.02
N GLU A 92 16.48 -23.92 -7.74
CA GLU A 92 15.92 -23.45 -6.46
C GLU A 92 14.45 -23.82 -6.30
N VAL A 93 13.67 -23.70 -7.39
CA VAL A 93 12.26 -24.11 -7.40
C VAL A 93 12.14 -25.62 -7.16
N GLU A 94 12.90 -26.46 -7.87
CA GLU A 94 12.89 -27.92 -7.72
C GLU A 94 13.31 -28.37 -6.32
N LEU A 95 14.34 -27.73 -5.73
CA LEU A 95 14.75 -27.98 -4.34
C LEU A 95 13.64 -27.58 -3.35
N GLY A 96 13.00 -26.44 -3.56
CA GLY A 96 11.88 -25.98 -2.73
C GLY A 96 10.69 -26.96 -2.80
N LEU A 97 10.28 -27.37 -4.00
CA LEU A 97 9.21 -28.34 -4.22
C LEU A 97 9.52 -29.70 -3.59
N THR A 98 10.78 -30.15 -3.70
CA THR A 98 11.22 -31.39 -3.07
C THR A 98 11.11 -31.33 -1.55
N ARG A 99 11.48 -30.21 -0.92
CA ARG A 99 11.32 -30.00 0.53
C ARG A 99 9.86 -30.05 0.95
N CYS A 100 8.95 -29.44 0.13
CA CYS A 100 7.52 -29.49 0.37
C CYS A 100 6.96 -30.92 0.26
N ARG A 101 7.30 -31.66 -0.80
CA ARG A 101 6.85 -33.05 -1.02
C ARG A 101 7.31 -34.00 0.09
N LEU A 102 8.52 -33.82 0.58
CA LEU A 102 9.07 -34.62 1.69
C LEU A 102 8.52 -34.22 3.08
N GLY A 103 7.59 -33.23 3.14
CA GLY A 103 7.05 -32.72 4.40
C GLY A 103 8.07 -32.01 5.29
N LYS A 104 9.26 -31.68 4.75
CA LYS A 104 10.30 -30.93 5.47
C LYS A 104 9.97 -29.46 5.62
N ALA A 105 9.30 -28.84 4.65
CA ALA A 105 8.84 -27.47 4.73
C ALA A 105 7.43 -27.42 5.34
N LYS A 106 7.23 -26.54 6.32
CA LYS A 106 5.94 -26.26 6.96
C LYS A 106 5.18 -25.12 6.29
N LEU A 107 5.91 -24.14 5.73
CA LEU A 107 5.34 -22.99 5.05
C LEU A 107 5.96 -22.83 3.66
N ALA A 108 5.10 -22.58 2.66
CA ALA A 108 5.48 -22.21 1.31
C ALA A 108 4.90 -20.83 0.97
N TYR A 109 5.76 -19.82 0.88
CA TYR A 109 5.36 -18.49 0.43
C TYR A 109 5.35 -18.46 -1.11
N VAL A 110 4.25 -18.00 -1.69
CA VAL A 110 4.02 -18.08 -3.14
C VAL A 110 3.56 -16.72 -3.65
N SER A 111 4.17 -16.24 -4.74
CA SER A 111 3.63 -15.07 -5.42
C SER A 111 2.36 -15.44 -6.19
N PRO A 112 1.37 -14.54 -6.29
CA PRO A 112 0.11 -14.84 -6.98
C PRO A 112 0.32 -15.17 -8.47
N GLU A 113 1.35 -14.61 -9.11
CA GLU A 113 1.73 -14.91 -10.49
C GLU A 113 2.18 -16.37 -10.67
N ARG A 114 2.80 -16.96 -9.63
CA ARG A 114 3.25 -18.37 -9.67
C ARG A 114 2.10 -19.35 -9.74
N LEU A 115 0.91 -18.95 -9.28
CA LEU A 115 -0.31 -19.76 -9.36
C LEU A 115 -0.90 -19.87 -10.78
N GLN A 116 -0.32 -19.19 -11.76
CA GLN A 116 -0.67 -19.33 -13.18
C GLN A 116 0.16 -20.42 -13.88
N ASN A 117 1.18 -20.98 -13.21
CA ASN A 117 2.07 -21.97 -13.78
C ASN A 117 1.50 -23.38 -13.59
N ASP A 118 1.09 -24.04 -14.67
CA ASP A 118 0.44 -25.36 -14.63
C ASP A 118 1.31 -26.45 -13.99
N ASN A 119 2.62 -26.42 -14.22
CA ASN A 119 3.54 -27.37 -13.60
C ASN A 119 3.59 -27.18 -12.08
N PHE A 120 3.62 -25.93 -11.62
CA PHE A 120 3.57 -25.61 -10.19
C PHE A 120 2.25 -26.06 -9.56
N ILE A 121 1.13 -25.85 -10.26
CA ILE A 121 -0.20 -26.31 -9.84
C ILE A 121 -0.26 -27.84 -9.79
N ALA A 122 0.31 -28.55 -10.77
CA ALA A 122 0.37 -30.01 -10.77
C ALA A 122 1.15 -30.55 -9.56
N GLU A 123 2.26 -29.91 -9.20
CA GLU A 123 3.04 -30.23 -8.00
C GLU A 123 2.23 -30.00 -6.71
N LEU A 124 1.50 -28.88 -6.63
CA LEU A 124 0.64 -28.60 -5.45
C LEU A 124 -0.47 -29.63 -5.25
N ARG A 125 -1.04 -30.18 -6.33
CA ARG A 125 -2.05 -31.25 -6.25
C ARG A 125 -1.53 -32.52 -5.58
N ALA A 126 -0.24 -32.79 -5.73
CA ALA A 126 0.41 -33.97 -5.13
C ALA A 126 0.81 -33.76 -3.66
N MET A 127 0.65 -32.54 -3.12
CA MET A 127 1.07 -32.21 -1.76
C MET A 127 -0.13 -32.22 -0.80
N ARG A 128 0.12 -32.62 0.45
CA ARG A 128 -0.87 -32.48 1.52
C ARG A 128 -0.86 -31.05 2.04
N VAL A 129 -1.78 -30.23 1.56
CA VAL A 129 -1.98 -28.86 2.03
C VAL A 129 -3.00 -28.85 3.16
N SER A 130 -2.72 -28.14 4.25
CA SER A 130 -3.60 -28.05 5.43
C SER A 130 -4.14 -26.64 5.68
N LEU A 131 -3.59 -25.62 5.06
CA LEU A 131 -4.02 -24.23 5.23
C LEU A 131 -3.62 -23.41 4.00
N ILE A 132 -4.54 -22.58 3.53
CA ILE A 132 -4.25 -21.50 2.56
C ILE A 132 -4.31 -20.17 3.31
N VAL A 133 -3.25 -19.38 3.20
CA VAL A 133 -3.17 -18.03 3.76
C VAL A 133 -3.10 -17.01 2.64
N VAL A 134 -3.91 -15.98 2.71
CA VAL A 134 -3.93 -14.86 1.76
C VAL A 134 -3.51 -13.62 2.54
N ASP A 135 -2.22 -13.30 2.47
CA ASP A 135 -1.70 -12.07 3.08
C ASP A 135 -1.96 -10.88 2.16
N GLU A 136 -2.12 -9.69 2.76
CA GLU A 136 -2.57 -8.48 2.08
C GLU A 136 -3.82 -8.74 1.20
N ALA A 137 -4.81 -9.42 1.78
CA ALA A 137 -6.00 -9.90 1.08
C ALA A 137 -6.82 -8.79 0.39
N HIS A 138 -6.64 -7.52 0.77
CA HIS A 138 -7.24 -6.39 0.07
C HIS A 138 -6.83 -6.31 -1.42
N CYS A 139 -5.71 -6.96 -1.81
CA CYS A 139 -5.26 -7.04 -3.19
C CYS A 139 -6.20 -7.87 -4.09
N ILE A 140 -7.05 -8.73 -3.54
CA ILE A 140 -8.03 -9.50 -4.33
C ILE A 140 -9.24 -8.65 -4.72
N SER A 141 -9.53 -7.63 -3.95
CA SER A 141 -10.72 -6.82 -4.11
C SER A 141 -10.50 -5.70 -5.13
N GLN A 142 -11.37 -5.62 -6.12
CA GLN A 142 -11.41 -4.47 -7.04
C GLN A 142 -11.76 -3.17 -6.30
N TRP A 143 -12.33 -3.24 -5.12
CA TRP A 143 -12.59 -2.11 -4.22
C TRP A 143 -11.37 -1.77 -3.36
N GLY A 144 -10.35 -2.64 -3.31
CA GLY A 144 -9.08 -2.39 -2.65
C GLY A 144 -8.25 -1.29 -3.33
N TYR A 145 -7.39 -0.61 -2.59
CA TYR A 145 -6.54 0.45 -3.13
C TYR A 145 -5.36 -0.09 -3.97
N ASP A 146 -4.95 -1.34 -3.78
CA ASP A 146 -3.88 -2.05 -4.50
C ASP A 146 -4.42 -3.35 -5.13
N PHE A 147 -5.45 -3.22 -5.98
CA PHE A 147 -6.02 -4.38 -6.67
C PHE A 147 -5.01 -5.02 -7.63
N ARG A 148 -4.84 -6.33 -7.51
CA ARG A 148 -3.95 -7.14 -8.36
C ARG A 148 -4.73 -8.28 -9.01
N PRO A 149 -4.91 -8.26 -10.35
CA PRO A 149 -5.67 -9.30 -11.06
C PRO A 149 -5.17 -10.72 -10.79
N SER A 150 -3.85 -10.91 -10.58
CA SER A 150 -3.25 -12.21 -10.25
C SER A 150 -3.80 -12.82 -8.96
N TYR A 151 -4.28 -12.01 -8.00
CA TYR A 151 -4.91 -12.50 -6.76
C TYR A 151 -6.25 -13.21 -7.00
N LEU A 152 -6.95 -12.94 -8.09
CA LEU A 152 -8.19 -13.66 -8.42
C LEU A 152 -7.96 -15.16 -8.63
N LYS A 153 -6.74 -15.57 -9.01
CA LYS A 153 -6.37 -16.99 -9.14
C LYS A 153 -6.25 -17.73 -7.81
N VAL A 154 -6.08 -16.99 -6.70
CA VAL A 154 -6.02 -17.59 -5.36
C VAL A 154 -7.31 -18.31 -5.00
N ALA A 155 -8.45 -17.83 -5.47
CA ALA A 155 -9.75 -18.48 -5.27
C ALA A 155 -9.81 -19.92 -5.80
N ALA A 156 -9.09 -20.19 -6.90
CA ALA A 156 -9.03 -21.53 -7.51
C ALA A 156 -8.16 -22.52 -6.72
N LEU A 157 -7.29 -22.06 -5.80
CA LEU A 157 -6.37 -22.93 -5.06
C LEU A 157 -7.11 -24.02 -4.28
N ARG A 158 -8.25 -23.69 -3.66
CA ARG A 158 -9.03 -24.65 -2.89
C ARG A 158 -9.44 -25.86 -3.73
N GLY A 159 -9.96 -25.64 -4.95
CA GLY A 159 -10.31 -26.72 -5.87
C GLY A 159 -9.11 -27.56 -6.34
N ILE A 160 -7.88 -27.04 -6.20
CA ILE A 160 -6.65 -27.71 -6.58
C ILE A 160 -6.10 -28.59 -5.44
N VAL A 161 -6.07 -28.05 -4.21
CA VAL A 161 -5.41 -28.69 -3.06
C VAL A 161 -6.37 -29.42 -2.14
N GLY A 162 -7.67 -29.21 -2.29
CA GLY A 162 -8.72 -29.87 -1.52
C GLY A 162 -9.79 -28.93 -1.02
N GLU A 163 -11.06 -29.26 -1.29
CA GLU A 163 -12.22 -28.42 -0.95
C GLU A 163 -12.35 -28.13 0.54
N ASN A 164 -11.85 -29.01 1.42
CA ASN A 164 -11.97 -28.87 2.87
C ASN A 164 -10.79 -28.08 3.51
N VAL A 165 -9.85 -27.60 2.71
CA VAL A 165 -8.72 -26.79 3.22
C VAL A 165 -9.25 -25.42 3.63
N PRO A 166 -9.07 -24.98 4.91
CA PRO A 166 -9.51 -23.66 5.35
C PRO A 166 -8.66 -22.55 4.72
N VAL A 167 -9.28 -21.37 4.58
CA VAL A 167 -8.63 -20.17 4.08
C VAL A 167 -8.57 -19.12 5.19
N LEU A 168 -7.36 -18.62 5.45
CA LEU A 168 -7.13 -17.47 6.31
C LEU A 168 -6.74 -16.26 5.46
N ALA A 169 -7.60 -15.26 5.40
CA ALA A 169 -7.30 -13.98 4.76
C ALA A 169 -6.90 -12.94 5.81
N LEU A 170 -5.84 -12.20 5.55
CA LEU A 170 -5.30 -11.19 6.46
C LEU A 170 -5.10 -9.86 5.74
N THR A 171 -5.52 -8.77 6.36
CA THR A 171 -5.23 -7.43 5.87
C THR A 171 -5.18 -6.42 7.01
N ALA A 172 -4.47 -5.29 6.80
CA ALA A 172 -4.38 -4.20 7.75
C ALA A 172 -5.28 -3.01 7.40
N SER A 173 -5.87 -2.99 6.20
CA SER A 173 -6.60 -1.84 5.68
C SER A 173 -7.73 -2.31 4.77
N ALA A 174 -8.92 -2.50 5.33
CA ALA A 174 -10.11 -2.87 4.55
C ALA A 174 -11.32 -2.09 5.07
N THR A 175 -12.02 -1.44 4.14
CA THR A 175 -13.35 -0.89 4.40
C THR A 175 -14.39 -2.02 4.47
N PRO A 176 -15.61 -1.78 4.95
CA PRO A 176 -16.66 -2.80 4.96
C PRO A 176 -16.94 -3.41 3.57
N GLU A 177 -16.88 -2.60 2.51
CA GLU A 177 -17.07 -3.05 1.13
C GLU A 177 -15.93 -3.99 0.70
N VAL A 178 -14.67 -3.64 1.03
CA VAL A 178 -13.50 -4.48 0.74
C VAL A 178 -13.57 -5.79 1.52
N THR A 179 -14.00 -5.73 2.77
CA THR A 179 -14.19 -6.91 3.63
C THR A 179 -15.18 -7.90 3.03
N ALA A 180 -16.35 -7.42 2.60
CA ALA A 180 -17.37 -8.25 1.96
C ALA A 180 -16.86 -8.83 0.62
N ASP A 181 -16.14 -8.03 -0.15
CA ASP A 181 -15.61 -8.46 -1.45
C ASP A 181 -14.50 -9.51 -1.32
N ILE A 182 -13.62 -9.42 -0.32
CA ILE A 182 -12.60 -10.44 -0.02
C ILE A 182 -13.27 -11.79 0.22
N MET A 183 -14.28 -11.85 1.10
CA MET A 183 -14.99 -13.11 1.42
C MET A 183 -15.69 -13.69 0.20
N ARG A 184 -16.30 -12.84 -0.63
CA ARG A 184 -16.95 -13.22 -1.87
C ARG A 184 -15.95 -13.78 -2.89
N CYS A 185 -14.86 -13.08 -3.13
CA CYS A 185 -13.84 -13.46 -4.12
C CYS A 185 -13.08 -14.73 -3.71
N LEU A 186 -12.90 -14.99 -2.42
CA LEU A 186 -12.25 -16.21 -1.90
C LEU A 186 -13.23 -17.36 -1.66
N HIS A 187 -14.52 -17.18 -1.98
CA HIS A 187 -15.57 -18.18 -1.78
C HIS A 187 -15.59 -18.74 -0.36
N PHE A 188 -15.56 -17.85 0.64
CA PHE A 188 -15.58 -18.25 2.05
C PHE A 188 -16.85 -19.04 2.40
N ARG A 189 -16.67 -20.10 3.16
CA ARG A 189 -17.73 -20.95 3.71
C ARG A 189 -17.82 -20.68 5.20
N GLU A 190 -19.01 -20.32 5.68
CA GLU A 190 -19.26 -19.98 7.09
C GLU A 190 -18.18 -19.03 7.68
N PRO A 191 -18.00 -17.84 7.10
CA PRO A 191 -16.87 -16.97 7.41
C PRO A 191 -16.86 -16.54 8.88
N ARG A 192 -15.68 -16.61 9.50
CA ARG A 192 -15.42 -16.02 10.80
C ARG A 192 -14.59 -14.74 10.59
N VAL A 193 -15.12 -13.60 11.04
CA VAL A 193 -14.47 -12.31 10.89
C VAL A 193 -14.01 -11.82 12.25
N PHE A 194 -12.72 -11.54 12.37
CA PHE A 194 -12.10 -10.96 13.56
C PHE A 194 -11.52 -9.60 13.18
N ALA A 195 -12.10 -8.56 13.72
CA ALA A 195 -11.68 -7.18 13.46
C ALA A 195 -11.22 -6.52 14.75
N ARG A 196 -9.99 -6.02 14.74
CA ARG A 196 -9.48 -5.13 15.78
C ARG A 196 -9.64 -3.70 15.31
N SER A 197 -9.95 -2.79 16.24
CA SER A 197 -9.96 -1.36 15.93
C SER A 197 -8.66 -0.93 15.23
N PHE A 198 -8.82 -0.11 14.21
CA PHE A 198 -7.71 0.52 13.50
C PHE A 198 -7.04 1.63 14.32
N ASN A 199 -7.54 1.93 15.52
CA ASN A 199 -6.93 2.89 16.42
C ASN A 199 -5.52 2.43 16.87
N ARG A 200 -4.60 3.38 16.90
CA ARG A 200 -3.24 3.23 17.39
C ARG A 200 -2.99 4.25 18.50
N ASP A 201 -3.12 3.80 19.76
CA ASP A 201 -3.03 4.69 20.93
C ASP A 201 -1.67 5.39 21.07
N ASN A 202 -0.63 4.81 20.54
CA ASN A 202 0.73 5.37 20.57
C ASN A 202 1.05 6.27 19.36
N LEU A 203 0.13 6.42 18.39
CA LEU A 203 0.38 7.19 17.17
C LEU A 203 -0.46 8.47 17.13
N SER A 204 0.22 9.60 17.02
CA SER A 204 -0.40 10.92 16.89
C SER A 204 -0.46 11.36 15.44
N TYR A 205 -1.67 11.53 14.90
CA TYR A 205 -1.90 12.02 13.54
C TYR A 205 -1.98 13.55 13.55
N ILE A 206 -1.12 14.19 12.76
CA ILE A 206 -0.94 15.65 12.78
C ILE A 206 -0.93 16.19 11.36
N VAL A 207 -1.75 17.19 11.07
CA VAL A 207 -1.69 17.96 9.83
C VAL A 207 -1.04 19.31 10.11
N ARG A 208 -0.10 19.70 9.25
CA ARG A 208 0.56 21.01 9.26
C ARG A 208 0.34 21.68 7.92
N TYR A 209 -0.07 22.94 7.95
CA TYR A 209 -0.26 23.76 6.75
C TYR A 209 0.94 24.66 6.56
N ALA A 210 1.48 24.70 5.34
CA ALA A 210 2.58 25.58 4.98
C ALA A 210 2.58 25.87 3.47
N ASP A 211 2.96 27.07 3.12
CA ASP A 211 3.27 27.41 1.73
C ASP A 211 4.63 26.84 1.31
N PHE A 212 5.60 26.84 2.21
CA PHE A 212 6.93 26.23 2.06
C PHE A 212 7.05 24.97 2.93
N LYS A 213 6.81 23.82 2.33
CA LYS A 213 6.76 22.54 3.04
C LYS A 213 8.09 22.10 3.62
N GLU A 214 9.20 22.50 2.99
CA GLU A 214 10.56 22.16 3.39
C GLU A 214 10.90 22.73 4.77
N GLU A 215 10.45 23.94 5.09
CA GLU A 215 10.67 24.57 6.40
C GLU A 215 9.97 23.78 7.52
N ILE A 216 8.75 23.33 7.27
CA ILE A 216 8.00 22.50 8.24
C ILE A 216 8.65 21.13 8.37
N LEU A 217 9.11 20.52 7.25
CA LEU A 217 9.83 19.26 7.27
C LEU A 217 11.07 19.34 8.18
N LEU A 218 11.91 20.34 7.98
CA LEU A 218 13.11 20.57 8.80
C LEU A 218 12.75 20.79 10.27
N ARG A 219 11.73 21.60 10.54
CA ARG A 219 11.25 21.87 11.91
C ARG A 219 10.78 20.61 12.61
N VAL A 220 10.00 19.76 11.92
CA VAL A 220 9.50 18.48 12.47
C VAL A 220 10.67 17.55 12.75
N LEU A 221 11.60 17.38 11.80
CA LEU A 221 12.74 16.48 11.96
C LEU A 221 13.74 16.96 13.03
N ARG A 222 13.87 18.26 13.24
CA ARG A 222 14.70 18.83 14.34
C ARG A 222 14.01 18.69 15.71
N ALA A 223 12.67 18.74 15.74
CA ALA A 223 11.88 18.61 16.97
C ALA A 223 11.66 17.15 17.41
N THR A 224 11.90 16.17 16.54
CA THR A 224 11.73 14.75 16.82
C THR A 224 13.10 14.06 16.78
N SER A 225 13.30 13.11 17.68
CA SER A 225 14.49 12.24 17.69
C SER A 225 14.15 10.88 17.06
N GLY A 226 15.20 10.09 16.74
CA GLY A 226 15.07 8.73 16.22
C GLY A 226 14.79 8.66 14.72
N CYS A 227 14.57 7.45 14.27
CA CYS A 227 14.41 7.08 12.87
C CYS A 227 13.13 7.68 12.25
N ALA A 228 13.21 8.15 11.00
CA ALA A 228 12.07 8.74 10.30
C ALA A 228 11.97 8.28 8.84
N ILE A 229 10.73 8.33 8.31
CA ILE A 229 10.43 8.12 6.90
C ILE A 229 9.74 9.37 6.36
N VAL A 230 10.17 9.85 5.20
CA VAL A 230 9.54 10.97 4.48
C VAL A 230 8.99 10.47 3.15
N TYR A 231 7.67 10.50 2.99
CA TYR A 231 7.02 10.09 1.76
C TYR A 231 6.84 11.25 0.79
N VAL A 232 7.29 11.02 -0.45
CA VAL A 232 7.11 11.89 -1.62
C VAL A 232 6.64 11.06 -2.81
N ARG A 233 6.10 11.70 -3.84
CA ARG A 233 5.49 10.97 -4.96
C ARG A 233 6.38 10.77 -6.19
N SER A 234 7.48 11.47 -6.32
CA SER A 234 8.33 11.33 -7.50
C SER A 234 9.77 10.94 -7.15
N ARG A 235 10.38 10.13 -8.02
CA ARG A 235 11.79 9.70 -7.89
C ARG A 235 12.74 10.90 -7.80
N ARG A 236 12.49 11.93 -8.60
CA ARG A 236 13.26 13.17 -8.58
C ARG A 236 13.15 13.87 -7.22
N ARG A 237 11.92 14.00 -6.68
CA ARG A 237 11.67 14.65 -5.40
C ARG A 237 12.31 13.89 -4.22
N CYS A 238 12.38 12.53 -4.27
CA CYS A 238 13.09 11.74 -3.28
C CYS A 238 14.54 12.22 -3.14
N ARG A 239 15.24 12.35 -4.26
CA ARG A 239 16.65 12.76 -4.29
C ARG A 239 16.81 14.21 -3.83
N GLU A 240 15.98 15.12 -4.34
CA GLU A 240 16.04 16.56 -3.98
C GLU A 240 15.85 16.78 -2.48
N ILE A 241 14.86 16.15 -1.86
CA ILE A 241 14.60 16.27 -0.42
C ILE A 241 15.72 15.61 0.40
N ALA A 242 16.19 14.41 0.02
CA ALA A 242 17.31 13.78 0.73
C ALA A 242 18.56 14.67 0.71
N GLN A 243 18.91 15.25 -0.44
CA GLN A 243 20.03 16.18 -0.57
C GLN A 243 19.82 17.46 0.25
N LEU A 244 18.59 17.97 0.33
CA LEU A 244 18.26 19.10 1.20
C LEU A 244 18.54 18.74 2.66
N LEU A 245 18.05 17.59 3.14
CA LEU A 245 18.24 17.16 4.52
C LEU A 245 19.71 16.98 4.88
N VAL A 246 20.51 16.40 3.99
CA VAL A 246 21.97 16.26 4.19
C VAL A 246 22.66 17.62 4.29
N ARG A 247 22.31 18.58 3.43
CA ARG A 247 22.85 19.96 3.49
C ARG A 247 22.51 20.67 4.81
N GLU A 248 21.33 20.34 5.37
CA GLU A 248 20.86 20.89 6.65
C GLU A 248 21.37 20.08 7.88
N GLY A 249 22.35 19.19 7.67
CA GLY A 249 23.01 18.42 8.73
C GLY A 249 22.18 17.24 9.26
N ILE A 250 21.16 16.79 8.53
CA ILE A 250 20.33 15.65 8.90
C ILE A 250 20.76 14.44 8.07
N SER A 251 21.19 13.34 8.73
CA SER A 251 21.55 12.08 8.06
C SER A 251 20.35 11.54 7.31
N ALA A 252 20.44 11.52 5.97
CA ALA A 252 19.32 11.11 5.10
C ALA A 252 19.80 10.44 3.82
N ASP A 253 18.99 9.51 3.30
CA ASP A 253 19.15 8.94 1.97
C ASP A 253 17.78 8.76 1.31
N TYR A 254 17.75 8.34 0.05
CA TYR A 254 16.52 8.20 -0.73
C TYR A 254 16.28 6.78 -1.22
N TYR A 255 14.99 6.43 -1.43
CA TYR A 255 14.58 5.11 -1.90
C TYR A 255 13.40 5.20 -2.88
N HIS A 256 13.52 4.56 -4.05
CA HIS A 256 12.44 4.48 -5.03
C HIS A 256 12.55 3.23 -5.92
N ALA A 257 11.49 2.86 -6.62
CA ALA A 257 11.43 1.67 -7.46
C ALA A 257 12.50 1.62 -8.58
N GLY A 258 12.96 2.77 -9.05
CA GLY A 258 13.96 2.87 -10.11
C GLY A 258 15.42 2.72 -9.68
N LEU A 259 15.70 2.39 -8.42
CA LEU A 259 17.04 2.00 -7.95
C LEU A 259 17.32 0.54 -8.33
N ASP A 260 18.59 0.19 -8.52
CA ASP A 260 19.01 -1.19 -8.71
C ASP A 260 18.76 -2.02 -7.45
N PRO A 261 18.57 -3.35 -7.58
CA PRO A 261 18.29 -4.22 -6.44
C PRO A 261 19.35 -4.14 -5.33
N GLU A 262 20.64 -4.06 -5.69
CA GLU A 262 21.75 -3.94 -4.76
C GLU A 262 21.75 -2.60 -4.00
N GLU A 263 21.49 -1.50 -4.71
CA GLU A 263 21.34 -0.19 -4.09
C GLU A 263 20.14 -0.12 -3.14
N LYS A 264 19.03 -0.75 -3.51
CA LYS A 264 17.84 -0.84 -2.65
C LYS A 264 18.17 -1.54 -1.34
N GLU A 265 18.84 -2.68 -1.42
CA GLU A 265 19.22 -3.48 -0.26
C GLU A 265 20.22 -2.73 0.64
N LEU A 266 21.25 -2.13 0.04
CA LEU A 266 22.25 -1.34 0.77
C LEU A 266 21.61 -0.21 1.59
N ARG A 267 20.78 0.62 0.95
CA ARG A 267 20.14 1.78 1.61
C ARG A 267 19.13 1.36 2.67
N GLN A 268 18.39 0.29 2.40
CA GLN A 268 17.44 -0.26 3.36
C GLN A 268 18.15 -0.81 4.60
N ASN A 269 19.27 -1.51 4.42
CA ASN A 269 20.04 -2.08 5.53
C ASN A 269 20.72 -0.98 6.35
N ALA A 270 21.32 0.03 5.72
CA ALA A 270 21.90 1.18 6.40
C ALA A 270 20.86 1.93 7.26
N TRP A 271 19.63 2.08 6.73
CA TRP A 271 18.54 2.69 7.48
C TRP A 271 18.03 1.77 8.61
N LYS A 272 17.94 0.45 8.39
CA LYS A 272 17.59 -0.52 9.45
C LYS A 272 18.63 -0.54 10.58
N ALA A 273 19.90 -0.35 10.26
CA ALA A 273 21.03 -0.31 11.21
C ALA A 273 21.22 1.05 11.91
N ASP A 274 20.33 2.02 11.68
CA ASP A 274 20.41 3.40 12.19
C ASP A 274 21.64 4.21 11.73
N GLU A 275 22.37 3.74 10.70
CA GLU A 275 23.45 4.50 10.04
C GLU A 275 22.88 5.72 9.29
N ILE A 276 21.67 5.58 8.79
CA ILE A 276 20.89 6.64 8.17
C ILE A 276 19.65 6.89 9.02
N ARG A 277 19.48 8.13 9.50
CA ARG A 277 18.35 8.51 10.34
C ARG A 277 17.05 8.64 9.55
N VAL A 278 17.09 9.26 8.37
CA VAL A 278 15.89 9.59 7.57
C VAL A 278 15.96 8.93 6.22
N ILE A 279 14.94 8.18 5.85
CA ILE A 279 14.78 7.71 4.48
C ILE A 279 13.68 8.51 3.77
N VAL A 280 14.04 9.13 2.64
CA VAL A 280 13.08 9.83 1.78
C VAL A 280 12.65 8.89 0.66
N ALA A 281 11.36 8.58 0.57
CA ALA A 281 10.94 7.49 -0.29
C ALA A 281 9.63 7.77 -1.04
N THR A 282 9.46 7.06 -2.16
CA THR A 282 8.11 6.85 -2.74
C THR A 282 7.42 5.69 -2.01
N ASN A 283 6.17 5.39 -2.37
CA ASN A 283 5.43 4.22 -1.89
C ASN A 283 6.15 2.86 -2.15
N ALA A 284 7.20 2.84 -2.98
CA ALA A 284 8.07 1.68 -3.16
C ALA A 284 8.80 1.28 -1.87
N PHE A 285 9.06 2.23 -0.96
CA PHE A 285 9.56 1.96 0.39
C PHE A 285 8.36 1.74 1.30
N GLY A 286 7.81 0.57 1.20
CA GLY A 286 6.50 0.34 1.79
C GLY A 286 6.34 -1.05 2.37
N MET A 287 5.49 -1.85 1.73
CA MET A 287 5.17 -3.19 2.18
C MET A 287 6.44 -4.02 2.44
N GLY A 288 6.47 -4.77 3.52
CA GLY A 288 7.62 -5.62 3.89
C GLY A 288 8.67 -4.97 4.79
N ILE A 289 8.61 -3.67 5.06
CA ILE A 289 9.55 -3.03 5.97
C ILE A 289 9.10 -3.22 7.41
N ASP A 290 9.90 -3.92 8.19
CA ASP A 290 9.67 -4.18 9.61
C ASP A 290 10.81 -3.60 10.47
N LYS A 291 10.73 -2.30 10.75
CA LYS A 291 11.56 -1.61 11.75
C LYS A 291 10.63 -1.11 12.86
N PRO A 292 10.80 -1.59 14.11
CA PRO A 292 9.84 -1.33 15.19
C PRO A 292 9.88 0.10 15.71
N ASP A 293 11.02 0.75 15.63
CA ASP A 293 11.37 2.00 16.32
C ASP A 293 11.32 3.26 15.45
N VAL A 294 10.59 3.23 14.35
CA VAL A 294 10.33 4.44 13.55
C VAL A 294 9.54 5.43 14.39
N ARG A 295 10.13 6.60 14.67
CA ARG A 295 9.48 7.62 15.51
C ARG A 295 8.57 8.55 14.73
N THR A 296 8.90 8.83 13.49
CA THR A 296 8.14 9.81 12.70
C THR A 296 7.97 9.35 11.27
N VAL A 297 6.73 9.39 10.78
CA VAL A 297 6.41 9.25 9.36
C VAL A 297 5.85 10.56 8.87
N ILE A 298 6.46 11.14 7.83
CA ILE A 298 6.09 12.44 7.28
C ILE A 298 5.62 12.27 5.84
N HIS A 299 4.41 12.72 5.55
CA HIS A 299 3.91 12.84 4.18
C HIS A 299 4.16 14.26 3.70
N HIS A 300 5.21 14.44 2.92
CA HIS A 300 5.50 15.72 2.25
C HIS A 300 4.56 15.94 1.06
N ASP A 301 4.25 14.88 0.32
CA ASP A 301 3.22 14.85 -0.70
C ASP A 301 2.03 14.00 -0.22
N LEU A 302 0.81 14.46 -0.53
CA LEU A 302 -0.39 13.76 -0.07
C LEU A 302 -0.57 12.41 -0.78
N PRO A 303 -0.85 11.32 -0.04
CA PRO A 303 -1.28 10.06 -0.60
C PRO A 303 -2.62 10.19 -1.33
N SER A 304 -2.97 9.21 -2.14
CA SER A 304 -4.20 9.25 -2.95
C SER A 304 -5.41 8.70 -2.21
N SER A 305 -5.20 8.08 -1.05
CA SER A 305 -6.29 7.50 -0.26
C SER A 305 -5.93 7.43 1.22
N LEU A 306 -6.94 7.25 2.07
CA LEU A 306 -6.74 7.04 3.51
C LEU A 306 -6.15 5.67 3.80
N GLU A 307 -6.38 4.66 2.97
CA GLU A 307 -5.77 3.33 3.09
C GLU A 307 -4.26 3.40 2.87
N GLU A 308 -3.81 4.09 1.79
CA GLU A 308 -2.40 4.34 1.52
C GLU A 308 -1.76 5.09 2.70
N TYR A 309 -2.41 6.18 3.13
CA TYR A 309 -1.97 6.96 4.29
C TYR A 309 -1.86 6.11 5.56
N TYR A 310 -2.88 5.34 5.88
CA TYR A 310 -2.91 4.49 7.08
C TYR A 310 -1.80 3.44 7.09
N GLN A 311 -1.56 2.80 5.96
CA GLN A 311 -0.47 1.82 5.83
C GLN A 311 0.91 2.45 5.99
N GLU A 312 1.13 3.61 5.38
CA GLU A 312 2.41 4.33 5.43
C GLU A 312 2.63 4.92 6.82
N ALA A 313 1.66 5.61 7.39
CA ALA A 313 1.67 6.16 8.75
C ALA A 313 1.85 5.07 9.82
N GLY A 314 1.21 3.91 9.61
CA GLY A 314 1.25 2.76 10.51
C GLY A 314 2.63 2.10 10.66
N ARG A 315 3.65 2.55 9.91
CA ARG A 315 5.05 2.13 10.11
C ARG A 315 5.65 2.72 11.36
N ALA A 316 5.14 3.88 11.81
CA ALA A 316 5.60 4.50 13.03
C ALA A 316 5.14 3.73 14.28
N GLY A 317 6.01 3.62 15.27
CA GLY A 317 5.69 3.15 16.61
C GLY A 317 5.20 1.71 16.70
N ARG A 318 5.76 0.78 15.94
CA ARG A 318 5.41 -0.64 16.05
C ARG A 318 5.84 -1.26 17.39
N ASP A 319 6.80 -0.65 18.06
CA ASP A 319 7.26 -1.01 19.39
C ASP A 319 6.33 -0.50 20.52
N GLY A 320 5.24 0.18 20.20
CA GLY A 320 4.27 0.72 21.15
C GLY A 320 4.65 2.07 21.75
N LYS A 321 5.84 2.61 21.47
CA LYS A 321 6.27 3.92 21.98
C LYS A 321 5.60 5.06 21.19
N GLU A 322 5.49 6.23 21.83
CA GLU A 322 4.90 7.41 21.23
C GLU A 322 5.58 7.75 19.89
N SER A 323 4.77 8.00 18.87
CA SER A 323 5.23 8.23 17.52
C SER A 323 4.29 9.17 16.77
N PHE A 324 4.76 9.74 15.68
CA PHE A 324 4.07 10.80 14.97
C PHE A 324 3.88 10.46 13.49
N ALA A 325 2.66 10.65 12.99
CA ALA A 325 2.34 10.65 11.58
C ALA A 325 1.97 12.09 11.18
N VAL A 326 2.85 12.73 10.42
CA VAL A 326 2.72 14.15 10.08
C VAL A 326 2.42 14.30 8.58
N VAL A 327 1.33 14.97 8.25
CA VAL A 327 1.03 15.40 6.89
C VAL A 327 1.39 16.88 6.76
N ILE A 328 2.22 17.22 5.77
CA ILE A 328 2.51 18.61 5.42
C ILE A 328 1.68 18.98 4.20
N ALA A 329 0.67 19.80 4.42
CA ALA A 329 -0.29 20.20 3.40
C ALA A 329 -0.11 21.68 2.99
N SER A 330 -0.38 21.96 1.73
CA SER A 330 -0.45 23.30 1.19
C SER A 330 -1.80 23.52 0.47
N PRO A 331 -2.25 24.75 0.25
CA PRO A 331 -3.46 25.03 -0.52
C PRO A 331 -3.43 24.41 -1.92
N ARG A 332 -2.24 24.29 -2.53
CA ARG A 332 -2.03 23.70 -3.87
C ARG A 332 -2.33 22.22 -3.92
N ASP A 333 -2.20 21.51 -2.80
CA ASP A 333 -2.41 20.06 -2.76
C ASP A 333 -3.85 19.67 -3.04
N LYS A 334 -4.83 20.50 -2.64
CA LYS A 334 -6.25 20.28 -2.94
C LYS A 334 -6.51 20.25 -4.44
N ALA A 335 -5.95 21.22 -5.16
CA ALA A 335 -6.04 21.27 -6.62
C ALA A 335 -5.25 20.10 -7.26
N THR A 336 -4.11 19.73 -6.71
CA THR A 336 -3.31 18.59 -7.18
C THR A 336 -4.06 17.27 -7.05
N LEU A 337 -4.76 17.02 -5.93
CA LEU A 337 -5.61 15.82 -5.77
C LEU A 337 -6.76 15.80 -6.77
N THR A 338 -7.39 16.93 -7.04
CA THR A 338 -8.46 17.04 -8.05
C THR A 338 -7.92 16.76 -9.45
N ARG A 339 -6.76 17.34 -9.80
CA ARG A 339 -6.10 17.12 -11.08
C ARG A 339 -5.70 15.65 -11.29
N ARG A 340 -5.28 14.93 -10.24
CA ARG A 340 -4.98 13.50 -10.34
C ARG A 340 -6.16 12.67 -10.85
N LEU A 341 -7.39 13.01 -10.45
CA LEU A 341 -8.58 12.31 -10.93
C LEU A 341 -8.76 12.50 -12.43
N SER A 342 -8.70 13.75 -12.91
CA SER A 342 -8.86 14.06 -14.35
C SER A 342 -7.70 13.55 -15.19
N GLU A 343 -6.48 13.52 -14.66
CA GLU A 343 -5.32 12.94 -15.33
C GLU A 343 -5.37 11.41 -15.41
N SER A 344 -5.90 10.74 -14.36
CA SER A 344 -6.02 9.27 -14.34
C SER A 344 -7.22 8.76 -15.15
N PHE A 345 -8.27 9.55 -15.24
CA PHE A 345 -9.48 9.25 -15.99
C PHE A 345 -9.82 10.44 -16.92
N PRO A 346 -9.07 10.61 -18.01
CA PRO A 346 -9.38 11.63 -19.02
C PRO A 346 -10.77 11.39 -19.62
N GLU A 347 -11.37 12.42 -20.21
CA GLU A 347 -12.65 12.32 -20.90
C GLU A 347 -12.62 11.25 -22.00
N LYS A 348 -13.73 10.54 -22.19
CA LYS A 348 -13.81 9.41 -23.13
C LYS A 348 -13.44 9.80 -24.58
N ASP A 349 -13.78 11.02 -24.99
CA ASP A 349 -13.44 11.52 -26.31
C ASP A 349 -11.93 11.75 -26.47
N PHE A 350 -11.24 12.16 -25.39
CA PHE A 350 -9.78 12.23 -25.37
C PHE A 350 -9.16 10.83 -25.50
N ILE A 351 -9.72 9.82 -24.82
CA ILE A 351 -9.23 8.43 -24.90
C ILE A 351 -9.42 7.89 -26.33
N ARG A 352 -10.56 8.14 -26.96
CA ARG A 352 -10.83 7.79 -28.35
C ARG A 352 -9.87 8.46 -29.30
N ARG A 353 -9.60 9.76 -29.09
CA ARG A 353 -8.62 10.53 -29.85
C ARG A 353 -7.21 9.95 -29.70
N VAL A 354 -6.78 9.60 -28.49
CA VAL A 354 -5.48 8.97 -28.25
C VAL A 354 -5.39 7.64 -29.01
N TYR A 355 -6.44 6.80 -28.99
CA TYR A 355 -6.48 5.54 -29.74
C TYR A 355 -6.33 5.77 -31.26
N GLU A 356 -7.06 6.71 -31.82
CA GLU A 356 -6.99 7.08 -33.23
C GLU A 356 -5.58 7.54 -33.62
N LEU A 357 -5.04 8.49 -32.85
CA LEU A 357 -3.72 9.06 -33.11
C LEU A 357 -2.60 8.01 -32.93
N THR A 358 -2.77 7.06 -31.98
CA THR A 358 -1.83 5.94 -31.83
C THR A 358 -1.77 5.09 -33.10
N GLY A 359 -2.93 4.73 -33.68
CA GLY A 359 -2.96 4.00 -34.94
C GLY A 359 -2.38 4.78 -36.12
N ASN A 360 -2.57 6.11 -36.14
CA ASN A 360 -1.98 6.97 -37.17
C ASN A 360 -0.45 7.11 -36.98
N PHE A 361 0.03 7.21 -35.76
CA PHE A 361 1.47 7.31 -35.45
C PHE A 361 2.23 6.04 -35.80
N LEU A 362 1.58 4.89 -35.70
CA LEU A 362 2.16 3.58 -35.97
C LEU A 362 1.85 3.06 -37.39
N ASP A 363 1.23 3.88 -38.25
CA ASP A 363 0.80 3.54 -39.61
C ASP A 363 -0.04 2.24 -39.71
N VAL A 364 -0.88 2.00 -38.69
CA VAL A 364 -1.79 0.84 -38.64
C VAL A 364 -3.09 1.18 -39.35
N ALA A 365 -3.45 0.48 -40.40
CA ALA A 365 -4.73 0.69 -41.09
C ALA A 365 -5.92 0.19 -40.26
N VAL A 366 -7.10 0.81 -40.41
CA VAL A 366 -8.34 0.31 -39.81
C VAL A 366 -8.64 -1.11 -40.32
N GLY A 367 -8.98 -2.02 -39.41
CA GLY A 367 -9.20 -3.44 -39.69
C GLY A 367 -7.92 -4.29 -39.70
N SER A 368 -6.75 -3.69 -39.40
CA SER A 368 -5.47 -4.39 -39.35
C SER A 368 -4.80 -4.25 -37.97
N GLY A 369 -3.58 -4.73 -37.82
CA GLY A 369 -2.75 -4.58 -36.64
C GLY A 369 -2.91 -5.69 -35.58
N TYR A 370 -3.93 -6.53 -35.63
CA TYR A 370 -4.11 -7.64 -34.71
C TYR A 370 -2.86 -8.50 -34.58
N GLY A 371 -2.40 -8.71 -33.35
CA GLY A 371 -1.22 -9.52 -33.08
C GLY A 371 0.11 -8.88 -33.46
N GLN A 372 0.13 -7.62 -33.86
CA GLN A 372 1.35 -6.92 -34.23
C GLN A 372 1.88 -6.05 -33.10
N LEU A 373 3.20 -5.99 -33.01
CA LEU A 373 3.96 -5.25 -32.03
C LEU A 373 4.65 -4.07 -32.69
N TYR A 374 4.52 -2.88 -32.08
CA TYR A 374 5.09 -1.63 -32.59
C TYR A 374 5.91 -0.95 -31.50
N GLU A 375 7.09 -0.46 -31.85
CA GLU A 375 7.83 0.43 -30.95
C GLU A 375 7.06 1.73 -30.75
N PHE A 376 7.02 2.20 -29.51
CA PHE A 376 6.23 3.38 -29.19
C PHE A 376 6.97 4.29 -28.20
N ASN A 377 7.33 5.47 -28.66
CA ASN A 377 7.90 6.50 -27.82
C ASN A 377 6.81 7.50 -27.40
N LEU A 378 6.39 7.44 -26.13
CA LEU A 378 5.36 8.30 -25.59
C LEU A 378 5.71 9.79 -25.69
N GLU A 379 6.97 10.17 -25.45
CA GLU A 379 7.39 11.58 -25.50
C GLU A 379 7.31 12.11 -26.95
N GLN A 380 7.82 11.35 -27.91
CA GLN A 380 7.72 11.69 -29.31
C GLN A 380 6.26 11.77 -29.78
N PHE A 381 5.42 10.79 -29.41
CA PHE A 381 3.99 10.77 -29.70
C PHE A 381 3.28 12.01 -29.15
N CYS A 382 3.52 12.33 -27.86
CA CYS A 382 2.91 13.51 -27.23
C CYS A 382 3.39 14.80 -27.90
N HIS A 383 4.65 14.89 -28.28
CA HIS A 383 5.20 16.05 -28.98
C HIS A 383 4.56 16.21 -30.37
N THR A 384 4.50 15.12 -31.16
CA THR A 384 3.94 15.13 -32.52
C THR A 384 2.50 15.63 -32.56
N TYR A 385 1.68 15.21 -31.60
CA TYR A 385 0.25 15.54 -31.56
C TYR A 385 -0.13 16.60 -30.52
N SER A 386 0.85 17.25 -29.89
CA SER A 386 0.65 18.25 -28.82
C SER A 386 -0.26 17.75 -27.71
N LEU A 387 -0.06 16.51 -27.23
CA LEU A 387 -0.84 15.88 -26.20
C LEU A 387 -0.16 16.01 -24.81
N PRO A 388 -0.94 16.15 -23.73
CA PRO A 388 -0.39 16.16 -22.38
C PRO A 388 0.07 14.74 -21.98
N PRO A 389 1.36 14.53 -21.56
CA PRO A 389 1.92 13.18 -21.35
C PRO A 389 1.18 12.33 -20.31
N VAL A 390 0.79 12.89 -19.17
CA VAL A 390 0.18 12.13 -18.09
C VAL A 390 -1.22 11.61 -18.45
N PRO A 391 -2.16 12.43 -18.93
CA PRO A 391 -3.46 11.94 -19.42
C PRO A 391 -3.35 10.97 -20.59
N THR A 392 -2.37 11.17 -21.50
CA THR A 392 -2.14 10.28 -22.64
C THR A 392 -1.69 8.89 -22.19
N ARG A 393 -0.75 8.82 -21.23
CA ARG A 393 -0.35 7.56 -20.62
C ARG A 393 -1.53 6.86 -19.95
N SER A 394 -2.34 7.60 -19.20
CA SER A 394 -3.56 7.05 -18.56
C SER A 394 -4.57 6.53 -19.58
N ALA A 395 -4.75 7.23 -20.70
CA ALA A 395 -5.62 6.79 -21.79
C ALA A 395 -5.12 5.46 -22.40
N LEU A 396 -3.82 5.31 -22.66
CA LEU A 396 -3.23 4.06 -23.14
C LEU A 396 -3.43 2.90 -22.17
N HIS A 397 -3.26 3.13 -20.86
CA HIS A 397 -3.54 2.11 -19.83
C HIS A 397 -5.04 1.75 -19.75
N LEU A 398 -5.95 2.70 -19.94
CA LEU A 398 -7.39 2.42 -19.98
C LEU A 398 -7.76 1.61 -21.23
N LEU A 399 -7.17 1.90 -22.38
CA LEU A 399 -7.32 1.12 -23.62
C LEU A 399 -6.77 -0.30 -23.48
N THR A 400 -5.65 -0.46 -22.75
CA THR A 400 -5.08 -1.78 -22.39
C THR A 400 -6.06 -2.58 -21.54
N ARG A 401 -6.63 -1.96 -20.50
CA ARG A 401 -7.63 -2.62 -19.64
C ARG A 401 -8.94 -2.93 -20.37
N ALA A 402 -9.28 -2.12 -21.37
CA ALA A 402 -10.46 -2.34 -22.20
C ALA A 402 -10.22 -3.40 -23.30
N GLY A 403 -8.98 -3.88 -23.48
CA GLY A 403 -8.63 -4.97 -24.38
C GLY A 403 -8.42 -4.56 -25.84
N TYR A 404 -8.20 -3.27 -26.15
CA TYR A 404 -7.94 -2.80 -27.53
C TYR A 404 -6.49 -2.93 -27.94
N LEU A 405 -5.59 -2.66 -27.00
CA LEU A 405 -4.14 -2.72 -27.20
C LEU A 405 -3.47 -3.02 -25.85
N GLU A 406 -2.24 -3.44 -25.87
CA GLU A 406 -1.40 -3.59 -24.71
C GLU A 406 -0.25 -2.57 -24.79
N TYR A 407 -0.24 -1.58 -23.89
CA TYR A 407 0.83 -0.61 -23.76
C TYR A 407 1.80 -1.06 -22.66
N ILE A 408 3.03 -1.36 -23.06
CA ILE A 408 4.08 -1.83 -22.17
C ILE A 408 5.17 -0.77 -22.08
N GLU A 409 5.27 -0.16 -20.91
CA GLU A 409 6.18 0.95 -20.60
C GLU A 409 7.47 0.48 -19.92
N GLU A 410 7.42 -0.63 -19.19
CA GLU A 410 8.54 -1.11 -18.42
C GLU A 410 9.61 -1.75 -19.30
N THR A 411 10.79 -1.15 -19.28
CA THR A 411 12.01 -1.73 -19.84
C THR A 411 12.49 -2.84 -18.91
N THR A 412 12.28 -4.08 -19.33
CA THR A 412 12.80 -5.24 -18.60
C THR A 412 14.27 -5.47 -18.96
N SER A 413 15.07 -5.80 -17.96
CA SER A 413 16.50 -6.12 -18.11
C SER A 413 16.77 -7.40 -18.94
N SER A 414 15.74 -8.14 -19.32
CA SER A 414 15.84 -9.38 -20.12
C SER A 414 14.59 -9.59 -20.97
N SER A 415 14.75 -10.12 -22.15
CA SER A 415 13.65 -10.57 -23.00
C SER A 415 12.84 -11.68 -22.32
N ARG A 416 11.55 -11.73 -22.62
CA ARG A 416 10.64 -12.77 -22.12
C ARG A 416 9.85 -13.37 -23.27
N LEU A 417 9.53 -14.64 -23.13
CA LEU A 417 8.78 -15.38 -24.13
C LEU A 417 7.82 -16.36 -23.46
N MET A 418 6.60 -16.45 -24.00
CA MET A 418 5.60 -17.44 -23.64
C MET A 418 5.08 -18.08 -24.92
N VAL A 419 4.86 -19.40 -24.94
CA VAL A 419 4.19 -20.09 -26.04
C VAL A 419 2.68 -19.96 -25.83
N THR A 420 1.98 -19.44 -26.84
CA THR A 420 0.54 -19.14 -26.80
C THR A 420 -0.31 -20.24 -27.40
N MET A 421 0.26 -21.09 -28.24
CA MET A 421 -0.39 -22.24 -28.87
C MET A 421 -0.40 -23.47 -27.96
N ARG A 422 -1.32 -24.37 -28.18
CA ARG A 422 -1.33 -25.69 -27.55
C ARG A 422 -0.24 -26.59 -28.13
N LYS A 423 0.17 -27.59 -27.36
CA LYS A 423 1.25 -28.50 -27.78
C LYS A 423 0.91 -29.32 -29.04
N ASP A 424 -0.35 -29.66 -29.22
CA ASP A 424 -0.88 -30.37 -30.36
C ASP A 424 -0.87 -29.48 -31.63
N GLU A 425 -1.14 -28.20 -31.51
CA GLU A 425 -1.14 -27.24 -32.63
C GLU A 425 0.27 -26.93 -33.16
N LEU A 426 1.32 -27.23 -32.40
CA LEU A 426 2.70 -26.97 -32.82
C LEU A 426 3.17 -27.86 -33.98
N TYR A 427 2.58 -29.03 -34.13
CA TYR A 427 2.97 -29.97 -35.21
C TYR A 427 2.43 -29.56 -36.58
N ASP A 428 1.40 -28.71 -36.63
CA ASP A 428 0.73 -28.23 -37.84
C ASP A 428 1.27 -26.87 -38.33
N LEU A 429 2.30 -26.33 -37.63
CA LEU A 429 2.92 -25.05 -38.01
C LEU A 429 3.82 -25.20 -39.25
N ASP A 430 3.50 -24.46 -40.31
CA ASP A 430 4.36 -24.28 -41.47
C ASP A 430 5.28 -23.05 -41.25
N LEU A 431 6.50 -23.30 -40.81
CA LEU A 431 7.48 -22.27 -40.44
C LEU A 431 8.56 -22.14 -41.49
N THR A 432 9.16 -20.96 -41.61
CA THR A 432 10.40 -20.81 -42.36
C THR A 432 11.53 -21.56 -41.66
N PRO A 433 12.54 -22.09 -42.37
CA PRO A 433 13.65 -22.83 -41.78
C PRO A 433 14.34 -22.07 -40.64
N GLU A 434 14.45 -20.74 -40.78
CA GLU A 434 15.05 -19.86 -39.77
C GLU A 434 14.19 -19.79 -38.48
N ALA A 435 12.88 -19.66 -38.66
CA ALA A 435 11.94 -19.58 -37.54
C ALA A 435 11.82 -20.93 -36.82
N GLU A 436 11.85 -22.04 -37.59
CA GLU A 436 11.84 -23.40 -37.05
C GLU A 436 13.06 -23.65 -36.17
N ASP A 437 14.28 -23.36 -36.66
CA ASP A 437 15.52 -23.53 -35.91
C ASP A 437 15.52 -22.74 -34.61
N VAL A 438 15.10 -21.46 -34.66
CA VAL A 438 15.01 -20.59 -33.50
C VAL A 438 13.96 -21.11 -32.52
N PHE A 439 12.79 -21.52 -32.99
CA PHE A 439 11.70 -22.01 -32.14
C PHE A 439 12.08 -23.34 -31.46
N GLN A 440 12.66 -24.27 -32.19
CA GLN A 440 13.17 -25.53 -31.62
C GLN A 440 14.27 -25.28 -30.56
N CYS A 441 15.18 -24.35 -30.84
CA CYS A 441 16.20 -23.95 -29.88
C CYS A 441 15.56 -23.39 -28.58
N VAL A 442 14.56 -22.51 -28.71
CA VAL A 442 13.84 -21.93 -27.59
C VAL A 442 13.14 -23.01 -26.76
N LEU A 443 12.41 -23.93 -27.40
CA LEU A 443 11.70 -25.02 -26.71
C LEU A 443 12.63 -25.97 -25.95
N ARG A 444 13.84 -26.22 -26.50
CA ARG A 444 14.86 -27.08 -25.86
C ARG A 444 15.62 -26.37 -24.73
N THR A 445 15.90 -25.08 -24.91
CA THR A 445 16.76 -24.32 -23.99
C THR A 445 15.98 -23.81 -22.76
N TYR A 446 14.75 -23.40 -22.96
CA TYR A 446 13.94 -22.76 -21.93
C TYR A 446 12.75 -23.63 -21.56
N THR A 447 12.47 -23.74 -20.27
CA THR A 447 11.38 -24.56 -19.74
C THR A 447 10.32 -23.71 -19.07
N GLY A 448 9.06 -24.13 -19.15
CA GLY A 448 7.93 -23.37 -18.59
C GLY A 448 7.26 -22.40 -19.58
N LEU A 449 7.70 -22.39 -20.84
CA LEU A 449 7.23 -21.49 -21.90
C LEU A 449 5.73 -21.57 -22.19
N PHE A 450 5.11 -22.74 -21.95
CA PHE A 450 3.65 -22.96 -22.14
C PHE A 450 2.81 -22.49 -20.95
N ALA A 451 3.45 -22.12 -19.83
CA ALA A 451 2.76 -21.83 -18.59
C ALA A 451 2.87 -20.37 -18.18
N ASP A 452 3.99 -19.72 -18.51
CA ASP A 452 4.25 -18.33 -18.14
C ASP A 452 5.39 -17.76 -18.99
N TYR A 453 5.58 -16.42 -18.89
CA TYR A 453 6.71 -15.74 -19.50
C TYR A 453 8.04 -16.19 -18.90
N VAL A 454 8.88 -16.76 -19.73
CA VAL A 454 10.23 -17.18 -19.37
C VAL A 454 11.24 -16.15 -19.86
N LYS A 455 12.19 -15.78 -19.01
CA LYS A 455 13.32 -14.93 -19.42
C LYS A 455 14.18 -15.67 -20.43
N ILE A 456 14.41 -15.06 -21.58
CA ILE A 456 15.28 -15.58 -22.63
C ILE A 456 16.42 -14.61 -22.92
N SER A 457 17.44 -15.10 -23.61
CA SER A 457 18.56 -14.31 -24.11
C SER A 457 18.75 -14.61 -25.59
N GLU A 458 18.51 -13.63 -26.42
CA GLU A 458 18.72 -13.72 -27.88
C GLU A 458 20.17 -14.09 -28.22
N LEU A 459 21.13 -13.59 -27.42
CA LEU A 459 22.54 -13.94 -27.60
C LEU A 459 22.80 -15.44 -27.36
N THR A 460 22.12 -16.05 -26.39
CA THR A 460 22.24 -17.49 -26.13
C THR A 460 21.63 -18.30 -27.27
N ILE A 461 20.45 -17.89 -27.74
CA ILE A 461 19.78 -18.52 -28.89
C ILE A 461 20.64 -18.37 -30.14
N ALA A 462 21.15 -17.18 -30.43
CA ALA A 462 22.01 -16.86 -31.55
C ALA A 462 23.26 -17.77 -31.60
N ARG A 463 23.92 -17.96 -30.46
CA ARG A 463 25.06 -18.87 -30.32
C ARG A 463 24.69 -20.33 -30.59
N SER A 464 23.53 -20.76 -30.11
CA SER A 464 23.06 -22.16 -30.25
C SER A 464 22.58 -22.48 -31.68
N THR A 465 22.06 -21.50 -32.40
CA THR A 465 21.56 -21.64 -33.76
C THR A 465 22.58 -21.21 -34.84
N VAL A 466 23.78 -20.73 -34.40
CA VAL A 466 24.83 -20.19 -35.33
C VAL A 466 24.27 -19.07 -36.20
N ARG A 467 23.45 -18.19 -35.63
CA ARG A 467 22.81 -17.03 -36.30
C ARG A 467 23.22 -15.73 -35.63
N SER A 468 22.97 -14.60 -36.30
CA SER A 468 23.11 -13.30 -35.66
C SER A 468 21.97 -13.03 -34.69
N THR A 469 22.21 -12.13 -33.73
CA THR A 469 21.17 -11.72 -32.77
C THR A 469 19.98 -11.04 -33.46
N GLU A 470 20.24 -10.34 -34.59
CA GLU A 470 19.19 -9.70 -35.39
C GLU A 470 18.31 -10.74 -36.10
N GLU A 471 18.88 -11.78 -36.69
CA GLU A 471 18.10 -12.87 -37.32
C GLU A 471 17.24 -13.59 -36.28
N VAL A 472 17.77 -13.86 -35.09
CA VAL A 472 17.00 -14.44 -33.99
C VAL A 472 15.86 -13.52 -33.58
N TYR A 473 16.13 -12.23 -33.49
CA TYR A 473 15.12 -11.23 -33.14
C TYR A 473 13.98 -11.20 -34.18
N GLN A 474 14.31 -11.19 -35.47
CA GLN A 474 13.31 -11.21 -36.57
C GLN A 474 12.50 -12.52 -36.57
N ALA A 475 13.14 -13.66 -36.35
CA ALA A 475 12.46 -14.95 -36.21
C ALA A 475 11.48 -14.98 -35.01
N LEU A 476 11.87 -14.45 -33.87
CA LEU A 476 10.99 -14.34 -32.71
C LEU A 476 9.81 -13.38 -32.94
N LEU A 477 10.02 -12.29 -33.66
CA LEU A 477 8.95 -11.39 -34.09
C LEU A 477 7.98 -12.09 -35.07
N TYR A 478 8.51 -12.86 -36.05
CA TYR A 478 7.69 -13.64 -36.97
C TYR A 478 6.82 -14.65 -36.22
N LEU A 479 7.40 -15.44 -35.31
CA LEU A 479 6.68 -16.39 -34.45
C LEU A 479 5.61 -15.72 -33.61
N SER A 480 5.85 -14.50 -33.13
CA SER A 480 4.87 -13.71 -32.39
C SER A 480 3.72 -13.23 -33.28
N ARG A 481 3.98 -12.86 -34.56
CA ARG A 481 2.95 -12.44 -35.52
C ARG A 481 1.99 -13.57 -35.89
N ILE A 482 2.48 -14.80 -35.99
CA ILE A 482 1.64 -15.98 -36.27
C ILE A 482 1.02 -16.56 -34.99
N HIS A 483 1.13 -15.86 -33.85
CA HIS A 483 0.60 -16.27 -32.55
C HIS A 483 1.12 -17.63 -32.03
N ALA A 484 2.26 -18.10 -32.51
CA ALA A 484 2.92 -19.28 -31.95
C ALA A 484 3.49 -18.98 -30.53
N ILE A 485 4.00 -17.77 -30.37
CA ILE A 485 4.56 -17.27 -29.10
C ILE A 485 4.09 -15.85 -28.83
N HIS A 486 4.18 -15.43 -27.56
CA HIS A 486 4.20 -14.02 -27.21
C HIS A 486 5.61 -13.63 -26.76
N TYR A 487 6.30 -12.84 -27.57
CA TYR A 487 7.69 -12.45 -27.36
C TYR A 487 7.79 -11.00 -26.94
N ILE A 488 8.40 -10.77 -25.77
CA ILE A 488 8.67 -9.46 -25.20
C ILE A 488 10.18 -9.22 -25.25
N PRO A 489 10.70 -8.47 -26.24
CA PRO A 489 12.13 -8.23 -26.37
C PRO A 489 12.71 -7.40 -25.23
N ARG A 490 13.99 -7.61 -24.92
CA ARG A 490 14.78 -6.69 -24.12
C ARG A 490 14.95 -5.38 -24.87
N ARG A 491 14.22 -4.34 -24.48
CA ARG A 491 14.36 -3.02 -25.11
C ARG A 491 14.31 -1.90 -24.08
N THR A 492 14.97 -0.81 -24.44
CA THR A 492 14.95 0.48 -23.75
C THR A 492 13.76 1.34 -24.17
N THR A 493 13.02 0.95 -25.18
CA THR A 493 11.85 1.67 -25.73
C THR A 493 10.56 0.95 -25.39
N PRO A 494 9.53 1.66 -24.89
CA PRO A 494 8.18 1.14 -24.72
C PRO A 494 7.58 0.67 -26.06
N TYR A 495 6.54 -0.18 -26.01
CA TYR A 495 5.87 -0.66 -27.21
C TYR A 495 4.37 -0.85 -27.02
N ILE A 496 3.65 -0.91 -28.13
CA ILE A 496 2.23 -1.20 -28.22
C ILE A 496 2.03 -2.51 -28.99
N TYR A 497 1.23 -3.41 -28.40
CA TYR A 497 0.75 -4.63 -29.03
C TYR A 497 -0.75 -4.52 -29.25
N TYR A 498 -1.23 -4.70 -30.48
CA TYR A 498 -2.66 -4.68 -30.77
C TYR A 498 -3.30 -6.02 -30.45
N THR A 499 -4.14 -6.04 -29.42
CA THR A 499 -4.89 -7.24 -28.99
C THR A 499 -6.13 -7.50 -29.81
N THR A 500 -6.59 -6.48 -30.57
CA THR A 500 -7.69 -6.55 -31.53
C THR A 500 -7.28 -5.84 -32.81
N SER A 501 -7.96 -6.08 -33.94
CA SER A 501 -7.79 -5.24 -35.11
C SER A 501 -8.16 -3.79 -34.83
N ARG A 502 -7.43 -2.83 -35.40
CA ARG A 502 -7.73 -1.41 -35.20
C ARG A 502 -9.14 -1.08 -35.67
N GLU A 503 -9.93 -0.51 -34.80
CA GLU A 503 -11.30 -0.07 -35.06
C GLU A 503 -11.37 1.44 -35.33
N LEU A 504 -12.50 1.90 -35.87
CA LEU A 504 -12.81 3.33 -35.91
C LEU A 504 -13.05 3.87 -34.50
N PRO A 505 -12.61 5.11 -34.16
CA PRO A 505 -12.72 5.69 -32.80
C PRO A 505 -14.14 5.68 -32.24
N LYS A 506 -15.14 5.82 -33.09
CA LYS A 506 -16.56 5.81 -32.67
C LYS A 506 -17.04 4.48 -32.09
N TYR A 507 -16.36 3.36 -32.42
CA TYR A 507 -16.69 2.04 -31.90
C TYR A 507 -15.89 1.69 -30.64
N VAL A 508 -14.88 2.50 -30.29
CA VAL A 508 -14.12 2.29 -29.05
C VAL A 508 -15.01 2.60 -27.87
N THR A 509 -15.37 1.55 -27.13
CA THR A 509 -16.20 1.62 -25.93
C THR A 509 -15.38 1.18 -24.72
N LEU A 510 -15.54 1.89 -23.60
CA LEU A 510 -14.90 1.53 -22.35
C LEU A 510 -15.92 0.83 -21.47
N PRO A 511 -15.66 -0.43 -21.03
CA PRO A 511 -16.54 -1.11 -20.09
C PRO A 511 -16.71 -0.29 -18.81
N LEU A 512 -17.92 -0.28 -18.22
CA LEU A 512 -18.22 0.43 -16.97
C LEU A 512 -17.24 0.06 -15.85
N ALA A 513 -16.83 -1.21 -15.79
CA ALA A 513 -15.87 -1.70 -14.82
C ALA A 513 -14.46 -1.10 -14.99
N VAL A 514 -14.08 -0.73 -16.22
CA VAL A 514 -12.76 -0.17 -16.54
C VAL A 514 -12.71 1.33 -16.30
N TYR A 515 -13.78 2.06 -16.58
CA TYR A 515 -13.76 3.52 -16.53
C TYR A 515 -14.64 4.06 -15.39
N GLU A 516 -15.99 3.95 -15.47
CA GLU A 516 -16.90 4.63 -14.54
C GLU A 516 -16.72 4.18 -13.10
N HIS A 517 -16.72 2.87 -12.87
CA HIS A 517 -16.59 2.33 -11.52
C HIS A 517 -15.23 2.65 -10.91
N GLN A 518 -14.15 2.62 -11.71
CA GLN A 518 -12.82 2.96 -11.21
C GLN A 518 -12.67 4.45 -10.93
N ARG A 519 -13.23 5.31 -11.80
CA ARG A 519 -13.23 6.77 -11.62
C ARG A 519 -13.99 7.16 -10.37
N GLU A 520 -15.16 6.58 -10.15
CA GLU A 520 -15.98 6.84 -8.96
C GLU A 520 -15.27 6.40 -7.67
N ARG A 521 -14.66 5.23 -7.68
CA ARG A 521 -13.86 4.74 -6.54
C ARG A 521 -12.70 5.67 -6.23
N MET A 522 -11.92 6.06 -7.25
CA MET A 522 -10.82 7.00 -7.05
C MET A 522 -11.32 8.34 -6.54
N SER A 523 -12.44 8.84 -7.07
CA SER A 523 -13.08 10.09 -6.61
C SER A 523 -13.42 10.02 -5.12
N ARG A 524 -14.10 8.96 -4.67
CA ARG A 524 -14.47 8.77 -3.26
C ARG A 524 -13.24 8.74 -2.34
N ARG A 525 -12.17 8.04 -2.73
CA ARG A 525 -10.92 7.99 -1.97
C ARG A 525 -10.23 9.34 -1.87
N LEU A 526 -10.16 10.07 -2.97
CA LEU A 526 -9.56 11.40 -3.01
C LEU A 526 -10.36 12.40 -2.17
N GLU A 527 -11.70 12.34 -2.20
CA GLU A 527 -12.54 13.19 -1.37
C GLU A 527 -12.38 12.87 0.13
N ALA A 528 -12.32 11.58 0.51
CA ALA A 528 -12.04 11.19 1.89
C ALA A 528 -10.67 11.70 2.36
N MET A 529 -9.65 11.64 1.50
CA MET A 529 -8.31 12.17 1.82
C MET A 529 -8.33 13.71 1.94
N LYS A 530 -9.06 14.40 1.06
CA LYS A 530 -9.24 15.84 1.16
C LYS A 530 -9.96 16.22 2.46
N GLU A 531 -11.04 15.52 2.81
CA GLU A 531 -11.78 15.76 4.05
C GLU A 531 -10.85 15.55 5.26
N PHE A 532 -10.11 14.45 5.30
CA PHE A 532 -9.16 14.15 6.37
C PHE A 532 -8.10 15.24 6.54
N VAL A 533 -7.54 15.75 5.45
CA VAL A 533 -6.48 16.76 5.50
C VAL A 533 -7.04 18.15 5.76
N PHE A 534 -8.02 18.59 4.97
CA PHE A 534 -8.43 20.01 4.91
C PHE A 534 -9.61 20.37 5.81
N SER A 535 -10.30 19.41 6.41
CA SER A 535 -11.30 19.69 7.44
C SER A 535 -10.66 19.65 8.83
N ALA A 536 -10.89 20.69 9.62
CA ALA A 536 -10.48 20.75 11.02
C ALA A 536 -11.66 20.63 12.01
N SER A 537 -12.82 20.18 11.52
CA SER A 537 -14.06 20.08 12.30
C SER A 537 -14.16 18.79 13.12
N GLU A 538 -13.41 17.75 12.76
CA GLU A 538 -13.48 16.44 13.40
C GLU A 538 -12.09 15.94 13.80
N CYS A 539 -12.03 15.17 14.90
CA CYS A 539 -10.83 14.46 15.33
C CYS A 539 -10.29 13.57 14.20
N ARG A 540 -8.99 13.68 13.88
CA ARG A 540 -8.35 12.92 12.78
C ARG A 540 -8.54 11.41 12.92
N VAL A 541 -8.39 10.89 14.14
CA VAL A 541 -8.56 9.46 14.39
C VAL A 541 -10.02 9.06 14.17
N ARG A 542 -10.99 9.82 14.73
CA ARG A 542 -12.41 9.51 14.56
C ARG A 542 -12.83 9.51 13.09
N GLY A 543 -12.42 10.50 12.32
CA GLY A 543 -12.71 10.55 10.88
C GLY A 543 -12.12 9.38 10.12
N MET A 544 -10.88 8.99 10.42
CA MET A 544 -10.22 7.83 9.82
C MET A 544 -10.90 6.51 10.21
N LEU A 545 -11.22 6.30 11.48
CA LEU A 545 -11.92 5.10 11.97
C LEU A 545 -13.32 4.97 11.36
N ARG A 546 -14.06 6.08 11.24
CA ARG A 546 -15.34 6.13 10.54
C ARG A 546 -15.20 5.69 9.06
N TYR A 547 -14.16 6.11 8.38
CA TYR A 547 -13.86 5.68 7.01
C TYR A 547 -13.67 4.16 6.91
N PHE A 548 -13.01 3.55 7.89
CA PHE A 548 -12.83 2.09 7.98
C PHE A 548 -14.04 1.35 8.58
N GLY A 549 -15.16 2.05 8.83
CA GLY A 549 -16.43 1.45 9.27
C GLY A 549 -16.65 1.41 10.78
N GLU A 550 -15.77 1.99 11.60
CA GLU A 550 -15.95 2.10 13.05
C GLU A 550 -16.81 3.34 13.39
N LYS A 551 -18.04 3.12 13.87
CA LYS A 551 -19.01 4.21 14.08
C LYS A 551 -18.86 4.92 15.43
N ASP A 552 -18.44 4.21 16.46
CA ASP A 552 -18.46 4.69 17.85
C ASP A 552 -17.09 5.16 18.37
N ALA A 553 -16.22 5.64 17.45
CA ALA A 553 -14.91 6.12 17.84
C ALA A 553 -14.96 7.47 18.56
N GLY A 554 -14.38 7.52 19.74
CA GLY A 554 -14.21 8.75 20.53
C GLY A 554 -13.11 9.67 20.00
N GLU A 555 -12.95 10.82 20.63
CA GLU A 555 -11.85 11.74 20.32
C GLU A 555 -10.52 11.22 20.86
N CYS A 556 -9.46 11.27 20.05
CA CYS A 556 -8.15 10.74 20.45
C CYS A 556 -7.38 11.63 21.45
N GLY A 557 -7.74 12.89 21.56
CA GLY A 557 -7.08 13.87 22.43
C GLY A 557 -5.65 14.29 22.02
N LYS A 558 -5.05 13.67 20.97
CA LYS A 558 -3.63 13.81 20.62
C LYS A 558 -3.39 14.46 19.25
N CYS A 559 -4.35 14.38 18.33
CA CYS A 559 -4.21 14.97 16.99
C CYS A 559 -4.19 16.51 17.06
N ASP A 560 -3.82 17.14 15.96
CA ASP A 560 -3.79 18.60 15.82
C ASP A 560 -5.15 19.24 16.16
N VAL A 561 -6.26 18.64 15.73
CA VAL A 561 -7.63 19.14 15.97
C VAL A 561 -7.97 19.09 17.46
N CYS A 562 -7.78 17.94 18.12
CA CYS A 562 -8.06 17.81 19.56
C CYS A 562 -7.17 18.73 20.41
N ARG A 563 -5.88 18.87 20.05
CA ARG A 563 -4.97 19.80 20.73
C ARG A 563 -5.40 21.26 20.55
N ALA A 564 -5.87 21.62 19.34
CA ALA A 564 -6.38 22.96 19.08
C ALA A 564 -7.68 23.24 19.85
N ALA A 565 -8.59 22.26 19.94
CA ALA A 565 -9.82 22.37 20.73
C ALA A 565 -9.51 22.63 22.21
N ARG A 566 -8.62 21.82 22.82
CA ARG A 566 -8.19 22.01 24.21
C ARG A 566 -7.55 23.39 24.45
N ARG A 567 -6.73 23.89 23.51
CA ARG A 567 -6.14 25.24 23.64
C ARG A 567 -7.20 26.32 23.61
N ARG A 568 -8.19 26.22 22.70
CA ARG A 568 -9.31 27.16 22.63
C ARG A 568 -10.12 27.17 23.93
N GLU A 569 -10.40 25.99 24.47
CA GLU A 569 -11.13 25.82 25.71
C GLU A 569 -10.37 26.41 26.90
N ALA A 570 -9.06 26.15 27.00
CA ALA A 570 -8.21 26.75 28.01
C ALA A 570 -8.12 28.29 27.88
N THR A 571 -8.05 28.81 26.65
CA THR A 571 -8.02 30.25 26.41
C THR A 571 -9.35 30.90 26.78
N ARG A 572 -10.49 30.26 26.44
CA ARG A 572 -11.83 30.71 26.80
C ARG A 572 -12.02 30.72 28.29
N SER A 573 -11.69 29.61 28.98
CA SER A 573 -11.72 29.51 30.41
C SER A 573 -10.84 30.56 31.09
N GLY A 574 -9.66 30.85 30.53
CA GLY A 574 -8.77 31.92 31.02
C GLY A 574 -9.38 33.33 30.87
N ALA A 575 -10.02 33.61 29.73
CA ALA A 575 -10.69 34.91 29.51
C ALA A 575 -11.92 35.08 30.39
N GLU A 576 -12.76 34.05 30.50
CA GLU A 576 -13.93 34.02 31.38
C GLU A 576 -13.52 34.22 32.85
N ARG A 577 -12.43 33.58 33.28
CA ARG A 577 -11.87 33.77 34.64
C ARG A 577 -11.35 35.19 34.85
N GLN A 578 -10.68 35.78 33.86
CA GLN A 578 -10.16 37.14 33.97
C GLN A 578 -11.31 38.18 34.03
N GLU A 579 -12.41 37.94 33.32
CA GLU A 579 -13.61 38.74 33.37
C GLU A 579 -14.31 38.59 34.75
N MET A 580 -14.43 37.36 35.26
CA MET A 580 -14.94 37.08 36.61
C MET A 580 -14.09 37.78 37.67
N ARG A 581 -12.78 37.68 37.59
CA ARG A 581 -11.84 38.37 38.48
C ARG A 581 -12.06 39.89 38.50
N LYS A 582 -12.13 40.52 37.30
CA LYS A 582 -12.42 41.97 37.19
C LYS A 582 -13.75 42.32 37.81
N SER A 583 -14.76 41.51 37.59
CA SER A 583 -16.11 41.72 38.13
C SER A 583 -16.16 41.60 39.67
N ILE A 584 -15.41 40.60 40.23
CA ILE A 584 -15.26 40.45 41.71
C ILE A 584 -14.55 41.67 42.28
N ILE A 585 -13.41 42.08 41.73
CA ILE A 585 -12.65 43.23 42.22
C ILE A 585 -13.49 44.49 42.14
N TYR A 586 -14.19 44.74 41.02
CA TYR A 586 -15.06 45.90 40.86
C TYR A 586 -16.16 45.94 41.94
N ARG A 587 -16.83 44.84 42.25
CA ARG A 587 -17.89 44.77 43.24
C ARG A 587 -17.39 44.92 44.67
N VAL A 588 -16.24 44.32 44.97
CA VAL A 588 -15.58 44.41 46.27
C VAL A 588 -15.08 45.83 46.56
N SER A 589 -14.74 46.58 45.50
CA SER A 589 -14.26 47.99 45.61
C SER A 589 -15.40 49.00 45.77
N GLN A 590 -16.67 48.59 45.69
CA GLN A 590 -17.79 49.51 45.93
C GLN A 590 -17.92 49.86 47.42
N PRO A 591 -18.40 51.05 47.76
CA PRO A 591 -18.61 51.45 49.14
C PRO A 591 -19.51 50.48 49.88
N GLY A 592 -19.03 49.94 51.00
CA GLY A 592 -19.75 48.96 51.83
C GLY A 592 -19.33 47.51 51.61
N GLY A 593 -18.49 47.21 50.60
CA GLY A 593 -18.06 45.86 50.27
C GLY A 593 -19.17 44.95 49.77
N THR A 594 -18.92 43.67 49.64
CA THR A 594 -19.93 42.68 49.15
C THR A 594 -19.74 41.34 49.90
N THR A 595 -20.75 40.48 49.91
CA THR A 595 -20.64 39.12 50.50
C THR A 595 -20.39 38.07 49.45
N VAL A 596 -19.88 36.91 49.88
CA VAL A 596 -19.68 35.77 48.99
C VAL A 596 -20.98 35.30 48.34
N GLU A 597 -22.08 35.30 49.13
CA GLU A 597 -23.40 34.92 48.63
C GLU A 597 -23.92 35.88 47.58
N SER A 598 -23.70 37.17 47.75
CA SER A 598 -24.11 38.20 46.75
C SER A 598 -23.32 38.00 45.46
N LEU A 599 -22.02 37.78 45.51
CA LEU A 599 -21.20 37.51 44.33
C LEU A 599 -21.62 36.23 43.59
N VAL A 600 -21.96 35.17 44.34
CA VAL A 600 -22.43 33.90 43.74
C VAL A 600 -23.80 34.08 43.07
N GLY A 601 -24.66 34.95 43.60
CA GLY A 601 -25.98 35.23 43.03
C GLY A 601 -25.92 36.12 41.75
N ASP A 602 -24.93 36.99 41.68
CA ASP A 602 -24.85 38.04 40.68
C ASP A 602 -23.89 37.74 39.49
N LEU A 603 -22.91 36.87 39.71
CA LEU A 603 -21.91 36.57 38.68
C LEU A 603 -22.27 35.33 37.84
N ARG A 604 -21.89 35.34 36.59
CA ARG A 604 -21.98 34.14 35.73
C ARG A 604 -20.84 33.17 36.08
N GLY A 605 -21.18 31.94 36.43
CA GLY A 605 -20.25 30.88 36.78
C GLY A 605 -20.82 29.96 37.85
N SER A 606 -20.20 28.81 38.07
CA SER A 606 -20.59 27.93 39.16
C SER A 606 -20.15 28.52 40.53
N ARG A 607 -20.87 28.20 41.60
CA ARG A 607 -20.50 28.59 42.94
C ARG A 607 -19.06 28.23 43.30
N GLU A 608 -18.62 27.06 42.86
CA GLU A 608 -17.27 26.54 43.09
C GLU A 608 -16.19 27.39 42.39
N GLU A 609 -16.42 27.80 41.14
CA GLU A 609 -15.50 28.65 40.37
C GLU A 609 -15.37 30.04 41.00
N ILE A 610 -16.48 30.65 41.37
CA ILE A 610 -16.52 31.97 41.98
C ILE A 610 -15.81 31.96 43.33
N VAL A 611 -16.09 30.98 44.19
CA VAL A 611 -15.43 30.83 45.52
C VAL A 611 -13.93 30.54 45.36
N ALA A 612 -13.55 29.74 44.40
CA ALA A 612 -12.13 29.46 44.09
C ALA A 612 -11.38 30.74 43.65
N GLU A 613 -12.00 31.60 42.85
CA GLU A 613 -11.38 32.85 42.42
C GLU A 613 -11.32 33.88 43.55
N ILE A 614 -12.35 33.96 44.41
CA ILE A 614 -12.34 34.78 45.65
C ILE A 614 -11.17 34.37 46.54
N ARG A 615 -10.96 33.08 46.78
CA ARG A 615 -9.83 32.58 47.58
C ARG A 615 -8.48 33.02 47.00
N ARG A 616 -8.29 32.89 45.71
CA ARG A 616 -7.03 33.32 45.05
C ARG A 616 -6.77 34.81 45.18
N LEU A 617 -7.82 35.61 45.05
CA LEU A 617 -7.74 37.06 45.22
C LEU A 617 -7.44 37.43 46.68
N ALA A 618 -7.96 36.67 47.64
CA ALA A 618 -7.63 36.83 49.05
C ALA A 618 -6.18 36.41 49.34
N ASP A 619 -5.75 35.27 48.81
CA ASP A 619 -4.37 34.76 48.94
C ASP A 619 -3.33 35.72 48.32
N SER A 620 -3.71 36.44 47.26
CA SER A 620 -2.88 37.47 46.63
C SER A 620 -2.92 38.83 47.32
N GLY A 621 -3.76 38.98 48.32
CA GLY A 621 -3.94 40.23 49.08
C GLY A 621 -4.70 41.32 48.30
N GLU A 622 -5.34 40.99 47.20
CA GLU A 622 -6.14 41.93 46.39
C GLU A 622 -7.52 42.18 47.02
N ILE A 623 -8.02 41.25 47.79
CA ILE A 623 -9.23 41.37 48.58
C ILE A 623 -8.99 40.87 50.00
N ILE A 624 -9.73 41.41 50.97
CA ILE A 624 -9.65 41.03 52.40
C ILE A 624 -11.05 40.62 52.84
N LEU A 625 -11.13 39.55 53.62
CA LEU A 625 -12.37 39.12 54.28
C LEU A 625 -12.46 39.76 55.66
N ASP A 626 -13.44 40.63 55.85
CA ASP A 626 -13.75 41.27 57.13
C ASP A 626 -15.11 40.75 57.62
N GLY A 627 -15.05 39.74 58.48
CA GLY A 627 -16.23 38.99 58.90
C GLY A 627 -16.86 38.20 57.75
N THR A 628 -18.08 38.55 57.34
CA THR A 628 -18.79 37.97 56.19
C THR A 628 -18.67 38.83 54.93
N THR A 629 -18.01 40.00 54.99
CA THR A 629 -17.90 40.98 53.94
C THR A 629 -16.50 40.96 53.29
N LEU A 630 -16.48 41.00 51.99
CA LEU A 630 -15.26 41.12 51.17
C LEU A 630 -15.01 42.61 50.85
N ARG A 631 -13.78 43.06 51.11
CA ARG A 631 -13.32 44.45 50.82
C ARG A 631 -12.05 44.44 49.96
N SER A 632 -11.77 45.55 49.31
CA SER A 632 -10.52 45.71 48.55
C SER A 632 -9.31 45.67 49.50
N GLY A 633 -8.28 44.90 49.14
CA GLY A 633 -7.03 44.83 49.88
C GLY A 633 -6.05 45.99 49.57
N LYS A 634 -6.39 46.88 48.66
CA LYS A 634 -5.63 48.10 48.38
C LYS A 634 -6.39 49.29 48.95
N GLU A 635 -5.86 49.87 50.01
CA GLU A 635 -6.12 51.24 50.39
C GLU A 635 -5.51 52.22 49.38
#